data_c5ef95a2dc4f4b243236c897d0e4c2c6
#
_entry.id   c5ef95a2dc4f4b243236c897d0e4c2c6
#
_cell.length_a   1.000
_cell.length_b   1.000
_cell.length_c   1.000
_cell.angle_alpha   90.00
_cell.angle_beta   90.00
_cell.angle_gamma   90.00
#
_symmetry.space_group_name_H-M   'P 1'
#
loop_
_entity.id
_entity.type
_entity.pdbx_description
1 polymer ?
#
loop_
_entity_poly.entity_id
_entity_poly.type
_entity_poly.pdbx_seq_one_letter_code
_entity_poly.pdbx_strand_id
1 'polypeptide(L)'
;PEHVGKNHLWLFFIVLAAGFYPWTGSIPGIFRHFPEWRKDRTLLFFYVWTVFIFIFFSFSSTQLFSYILPMFPPLSLLAGKYMVNLEETGHISKLFLYTHLFFSLITAGAIACAPIAPDAGKWSQWCVSAAMLAAGLIAAYFFKKGRFKDFLICQGFIVSCFVFSVWFTFGGTVTRLFTSESIALELKKNCPGNESVYIDAFYRPSVAFYGDI
;
A
#
# COMPACT_ATOMS: atom_id res chain seq x y z
N PRO A 1 -13.14 -28.15 5.97
CA PRO A 1 -13.11 -26.71 6.04
C PRO A 1 -12.67 -26.17 4.70
N GLU A 2 -13.65 -25.66 3.96
CA GLU A 2 -13.52 -25.25 2.57
C GLU A 2 -13.06 -23.79 2.54
N HIS A 3 -11.76 -23.55 2.53
CA HIS A 3 -11.23 -22.33 1.97
C HIS A 3 -10.96 -22.55 0.46
N VAL A 4 -12.03 -22.88 -0.27
CA VAL A 4 -12.05 -22.68 -1.71
C VAL A 4 -12.05 -21.17 -1.92
N GLY A 5 -10.86 -20.62 -2.11
CA GLY A 5 -10.68 -19.20 -2.36
C GLY A 5 -11.48 -18.79 -3.58
N LYS A 6 -12.54 -18.01 -3.38
CA LYS A 6 -13.18 -17.29 -4.48
C LYS A 6 -12.12 -16.37 -5.05
N ASN A 7 -11.75 -16.57 -6.31
CA ASN A 7 -10.82 -15.68 -7.02
C ASN A 7 -11.42 -14.28 -7.08
N HIS A 8 -10.93 -13.40 -6.25
CA HIS A 8 -11.34 -12.01 -6.24
C HIS A 8 -10.36 -11.18 -7.08
N LEU A 9 -10.43 -11.31 -8.40
CA LEU A 9 -9.59 -10.54 -9.35
C LEU A 9 -9.54 -9.04 -9.01
N TRP A 10 -10.66 -8.47 -8.54
CA TRP A 10 -10.75 -7.07 -8.13
C TRP A 10 -9.86 -6.71 -6.93
N LEU A 11 -9.48 -7.70 -6.09
CA LEU A 11 -8.66 -7.47 -4.92
C LEU A 11 -7.31 -6.83 -5.30
N PHE A 12 -6.63 -7.38 -6.30
CA PHE A 12 -5.33 -6.86 -6.73
C PHE A 12 -5.43 -5.50 -7.40
N PHE A 13 -6.56 -5.16 -8.03
CA PHE A 13 -6.79 -3.80 -8.52
C PHE A 13 -6.87 -2.81 -7.36
N ILE A 14 -7.55 -3.16 -6.26
CA ILE A 14 -7.61 -2.31 -5.06
C ILE A 14 -6.23 -2.20 -4.42
N VAL A 15 -5.52 -3.33 -4.24
CA VAL A 15 -4.18 -3.33 -3.66
C VAL A 15 -3.21 -2.50 -4.51
N LEU A 16 -3.29 -2.60 -5.84
CA LEU A 16 -2.51 -1.78 -6.75
C LEU A 16 -2.87 -0.30 -6.60
N ALA A 17 -4.15 0.03 -6.62
CA ALA A 17 -4.61 1.41 -6.56
C ALA A 17 -4.25 2.09 -5.22
N ALA A 18 -4.47 1.40 -4.10
CA ALA A 18 -4.17 1.92 -2.77
C ALA A 18 -2.66 1.86 -2.45
N GLY A 19 -2.00 0.73 -2.78
CA GLY A 19 -0.59 0.51 -2.45
C GLY A 19 0.37 1.32 -3.31
N PHE A 20 -0.04 1.75 -4.50
CA PHE A 20 0.78 2.61 -5.36
C PHE A 20 0.51 4.11 -5.17
N TYR A 21 -0.42 4.47 -4.28
CA TYR A 21 -0.61 5.87 -3.91
C TYR A 21 0.70 6.44 -3.31
N PRO A 22 1.12 7.68 -3.65
CA PRO A 22 0.39 8.68 -4.43
C PRO A 22 0.62 8.63 -5.95
N TRP A 23 1.29 7.61 -6.48
CA TRP A 23 1.67 7.47 -7.89
C TRP A 23 0.63 6.77 -8.76
N THR A 24 -0.47 6.32 -8.19
CA THR A 24 -1.54 5.58 -8.87
C THR A 24 -2.03 6.30 -10.12
N GLY A 25 -2.08 7.63 -10.09
CA GLY A 25 -2.45 8.46 -11.24
C GLY A 25 -1.50 8.37 -12.44
N SER A 26 -0.27 7.87 -12.26
CA SER A 26 0.67 7.67 -13.37
C SER A 26 0.37 6.42 -14.20
N ILE A 27 -0.33 5.43 -13.64
CA ILE A 27 -0.56 4.13 -14.28
C ILE A 27 -1.19 4.27 -15.68
N PRO A 28 -2.28 5.02 -15.89
CA PRO A 28 -2.84 5.18 -17.23
C PRO A 28 -1.86 5.84 -18.21
N GLY A 29 -1.08 6.82 -17.73
CA GLY A 29 -0.05 7.49 -18.53
C GLY A 29 1.07 6.55 -18.94
N ILE A 30 1.56 5.72 -18.02
CA ILE A 30 2.58 4.70 -18.27
C ILE A 30 2.11 3.78 -19.40
N PHE A 31 0.92 3.19 -19.30
CA PHE A 31 0.42 2.27 -20.31
C PHE A 31 0.14 2.93 -21.65
N ARG A 32 -0.23 4.22 -21.67
CA ARG A 32 -0.39 5.00 -22.91
C ARG A 32 0.92 5.15 -23.67
N HIS A 33 2.05 5.24 -22.98
CA HIS A 33 3.38 5.37 -23.61
C HIS A 33 3.99 4.01 -23.98
N PHE A 34 3.35 2.89 -23.68
CA PHE A 34 3.86 1.56 -24.02
C PHE A 34 4.27 1.38 -25.47
N PRO A 35 3.50 1.84 -26.51
CA PRO A 35 3.88 1.65 -27.91
C PRO A 35 5.24 2.28 -28.27
N GLU A 36 5.59 3.37 -27.60
CA GLU A 36 6.86 4.07 -27.78
C GLU A 36 7.96 3.42 -26.96
N TRP A 37 7.74 3.24 -25.66
CA TRP A 37 8.74 2.78 -24.70
C TRP A 37 9.11 1.30 -24.86
N ARG A 38 8.25 0.48 -25.47
CA ARG A 38 8.57 -0.93 -25.77
C ARG A 38 9.76 -1.11 -26.69
N LYS A 39 10.24 -0.05 -27.37
CA LYS A 39 11.43 -0.06 -28.23
C LYS A 39 12.70 -0.06 -27.38
N ASP A 40 12.65 0.43 -26.18
CA ASP A 40 13.72 0.36 -25.19
C ASP A 40 13.65 -0.98 -24.45
N ARG A 41 14.73 -1.77 -24.52
CA ARG A 41 14.78 -3.11 -23.91
C ARG A 41 14.61 -3.06 -22.38
N THR A 42 15.15 -2.04 -21.74
CA THR A 42 15.06 -1.86 -20.28
C THR A 42 13.65 -1.53 -19.85
N LEU A 43 12.99 -0.58 -20.54
CA LEU A 43 11.61 -0.22 -20.25
C LEU A 43 10.68 -1.40 -20.56
N LEU A 44 10.88 -2.10 -21.67
CA LEU A 44 10.12 -3.30 -22.01
C LEU A 44 10.25 -4.38 -20.92
N PHE A 45 11.46 -4.60 -20.40
CA PHE A 45 11.67 -5.53 -19.28
C PHE A 45 10.83 -5.16 -18.06
N PHE A 46 10.80 -3.88 -17.66
CA PHE A 46 9.98 -3.43 -16.53
C PHE A 46 8.49 -3.56 -16.80
N TYR A 47 8.02 -3.32 -18.02
CA TYR A 47 6.64 -3.58 -18.40
C TYR A 47 6.28 -5.06 -18.28
N VAL A 48 7.10 -5.92 -18.87
CA VAL A 48 6.87 -7.37 -18.84
C VAL A 48 6.86 -7.87 -17.40
N TRP A 49 7.82 -7.45 -16.59
CA TRP A 49 7.88 -7.83 -15.18
C TRP A 49 6.61 -7.38 -14.43
N THR A 50 6.22 -6.12 -14.55
CA THR A 50 5.02 -5.57 -13.89
C THR A 50 3.77 -6.36 -14.29
N VAL A 51 3.55 -6.53 -15.60
CA VAL A 51 2.35 -7.19 -16.14
C VAL A 51 2.35 -8.67 -15.81
N PHE A 52 3.51 -9.34 -15.90
CA PHE A 52 3.65 -10.76 -15.59
C PHE A 52 3.27 -11.06 -14.14
N ILE A 53 3.82 -10.32 -13.17
CA ILE A 53 3.49 -10.51 -11.73
C ILE A 53 1.99 -10.29 -11.50
N PHE A 54 1.43 -9.23 -12.05
CA PHE A 54 0.01 -8.94 -11.89
C PHE A 54 -0.88 -10.06 -12.45
N ILE A 55 -0.62 -10.48 -13.68
CA ILE A 55 -1.40 -11.53 -14.35
C ILE A 55 -1.22 -12.87 -13.64
N PHE A 56 0.04 -13.26 -13.37
CA PHE A 56 0.37 -14.54 -12.75
C PHE A 56 -0.38 -14.74 -11.42
N PHE A 57 -0.31 -13.76 -10.52
CA PHE A 57 -0.98 -13.87 -9.23
C PHE A 57 -2.49 -13.64 -9.31
N SER A 58 -2.99 -12.92 -10.31
CA SER A 58 -4.43 -12.78 -10.53
C SER A 58 -5.13 -14.09 -10.88
N PHE A 59 -4.41 -15.03 -11.46
CA PHE A 59 -4.92 -16.38 -11.77
C PHE A 59 -4.64 -17.40 -10.64
N SER A 60 -3.96 -17.01 -9.57
CA SER A 60 -3.72 -17.90 -8.43
C SER A 60 -5.02 -18.22 -7.67
N SER A 61 -5.17 -19.46 -7.24
CA SER A 61 -6.30 -19.89 -6.41
C SER A 61 -6.28 -19.30 -5.00
N THR A 62 -5.08 -18.99 -4.48
CA THR A 62 -4.88 -18.30 -3.22
C THR A 62 -4.36 -16.89 -3.49
N GLN A 63 -5.05 -15.88 -2.98
CA GLN A 63 -4.69 -14.48 -3.21
C GLN A 63 -4.37 -13.80 -1.88
N LEU A 64 -3.07 -13.52 -1.67
CA LEU A 64 -2.59 -12.68 -0.57
C LEU A 64 -2.17 -11.31 -1.11
N PHE A 65 -2.41 -10.27 -0.34
CA PHE A 65 -2.02 -8.89 -0.70
C PHE A 65 -0.53 -8.75 -1.05
N SER A 66 0.32 -9.53 -0.38
CA SER A 66 1.78 -9.51 -0.57
C SER A 66 2.24 -10.09 -1.91
N TYR A 67 1.42 -10.88 -2.60
CA TYR A 67 1.84 -11.54 -3.83
C TYR A 67 2.13 -10.58 -4.98
N ILE A 68 1.46 -9.43 -5.03
CA ILE A 68 1.73 -8.42 -6.06
C ILE A 68 2.81 -7.40 -5.66
N LEU A 69 3.34 -7.46 -4.43
CA LEU A 69 4.42 -6.53 -4.01
C LEU A 69 5.62 -6.52 -4.96
N PRO A 70 6.08 -7.67 -5.54
CA PRO A 70 7.21 -7.66 -6.47
C PRO A 70 6.99 -6.87 -7.76
N MET A 71 5.76 -6.45 -8.08
CA MET A 71 5.50 -5.59 -9.23
C MET A 71 5.78 -4.10 -8.96
N PHE A 72 5.78 -3.66 -7.69
CA PHE A 72 5.94 -2.24 -7.37
C PHE A 72 7.32 -1.67 -7.74
N PRO A 73 8.47 -2.37 -7.56
CA PRO A 73 9.76 -1.86 -8.00
C PRO A 73 9.80 -1.51 -9.50
N PRO A 74 9.50 -2.42 -10.45
CA PRO A 74 9.50 -2.06 -11.86
C PRO A 74 8.45 -1.01 -12.22
N LEU A 75 7.27 -1.05 -11.61
CA LEU A 75 6.23 -0.04 -11.82
C LEU A 75 6.67 1.34 -11.34
N SER A 76 7.42 1.44 -10.23
CA SER A 76 7.97 2.69 -9.72
C SER A 76 9.01 3.29 -10.67
N LEU A 77 9.84 2.46 -11.32
CA LEU A 77 10.79 2.92 -12.33
C LEU A 77 10.07 3.46 -13.58
N LEU A 78 9.01 2.79 -14.02
CA LEU A 78 8.15 3.29 -15.11
C LEU A 78 7.45 4.59 -14.74
N ALA A 79 6.98 4.74 -13.49
CA ALA A 79 6.38 5.97 -13.01
C ALA A 79 7.41 7.12 -12.96
N GLY A 80 8.64 6.83 -12.52
CA GLY A 80 9.74 7.80 -12.55
C GLY A 80 10.04 8.29 -13.98
N LYS A 81 10.13 7.36 -14.95
CA LYS A 81 10.29 7.72 -16.36
C LYS A 81 9.12 8.57 -16.88
N TYR A 82 7.89 8.24 -16.48
CA TYR A 82 6.73 9.03 -16.84
C TYR A 82 6.79 10.46 -16.27
N MET A 83 7.23 10.65 -15.03
CA MET A 83 7.40 11.98 -14.43
C MET A 83 8.47 12.80 -15.15
N VAL A 84 9.62 12.19 -15.49
CA VAL A 84 10.67 12.83 -16.28
C VAL A 84 10.12 13.27 -17.64
N ASN A 85 9.37 12.42 -18.31
CA ASN A 85 8.75 12.76 -19.60
C ASN A 85 7.76 13.94 -19.48
N LEU A 86 6.99 14.02 -18.40
CA LEU A 86 6.12 15.17 -18.15
C LEU A 86 6.93 16.46 -17.90
N GLU A 87 8.05 16.36 -17.17
CA GLU A 87 8.94 17.51 -16.92
C GLU A 87 9.58 18.01 -18.22
N GLU A 88 10.14 17.12 -19.03
CA GLU A 88 10.79 17.43 -20.29
C GLU A 88 9.83 18.04 -21.33
N THR A 89 8.60 17.54 -21.39
CA THR A 89 7.58 18.04 -22.33
C THR A 89 6.82 19.26 -21.82
N GLY A 90 6.95 19.60 -20.53
CA GLY A 90 6.13 20.63 -19.87
C GLY A 90 4.64 20.31 -19.86
N HIS A 91 4.26 19.06 -20.17
CA HIS A 91 2.86 18.66 -20.31
C HIS A 91 2.21 18.41 -18.95
N ILE A 92 1.14 19.12 -18.66
CA ILE A 92 0.32 18.90 -17.47
C ILE A 92 -0.77 17.87 -17.78
N SER A 93 -0.54 16.64 -17.39
CA SER A 93 -1.52 15.58 -17.56
C SER A 93 -2.74 15.79 -16.67
N LYS A 94 -3.87 16.17 -17.27
CA LYS A 94 -5.15 16.32 -16.54
C LYS A 94 -5.59 15.00 -15.91
N LEU A 95 -5.38 13.89 -16.61
CA LEU A 95 -5.73 12.56 -16.10
C LEU A 95 -4.95 12.25 -14.81
N PHE A 96 -3.62 12.47 -14.82
CA PHE A 96 -2.80 12.30 -13.62
C PHE A 96 -3.29 13.19 -12.48
N LEU A 97 -3.55 14.47 -12.75
CA LEU A 97 -4.02 15.43 -11.75
C LEU A 97 -5.34 14.98 -11.11
N TYR A 98 -6.33 14.63 -11.92
CA TYR A 98 -7.64 14.19 -11.38
C TYR A 98 -7.58 12.88 -10.64
N THR A 99 -6.83 11.90 -11.13
CA THR A 99 -6.64 10.63 -10.43
C THR A 99 -5.88 10.83 -9.12
N HIS A 100 -4.86 11.69 -9.09
CA HIS A 100 -4.15 12.03 -7.86
C HIS A 100 -5.09 12.66 -6.82
N LEU A 101 -5.90 13.66 -7.20
CA LEU A 101 -6.88 14.30 -6.31
C LEU A 101 -7.93 13.30 -5.81
N PHE A 102 -8.44 12.45 -6.69
CA PHE A 102 -9.41 11.41 -6.34
C PHE A 102 -8.86 10.44 -5.30
N PHE A 103 -7.67 9.90 -5.51
CA PHE A 103 -7.06 9.00 -4.54
C PHE A 103 -6.65 9.71 -3.24
N SER A 104 -6.24 10.98 -3.29
CA SER A 104 -5.99 11.78 -2.09
C SER A 104 -7.25 11.93 -1.24
N LEU A 105 -8.39 12.18 -1.88
CA LEU A 105 -9.68 12.28 -1.19
C LEU A 105 -10.11 10.94 -0.59
N ILE A 106 -10.00 9.86 -1.37
CA ILE A 106 -10.33 8.51 -0.88
C ILE A 106 -9.45 8.12 0.31
N THR A 107 -8.14 8.36 0.22
CA THR A 107 -7.20 8.00 1.30
C THR A 107 -7.50 8.80 2.56
N ALA A 108 -7.74 10.11 2.44
CA ALA A 108 -8.13 10.95 3.57
C ALA A 108 -9.46 10.49 4.18
N GLY A 109 -10.46 10.18 3.35
CA GLY A 109 -11.75 9.65 3.80
C GLY A 109 -11.63 8.28 4.47
N ALA A 110 -10.83 7.38 3.92
CA ALA A 110 -10.58 6.08 4.52
C ALA A 110 -9.92 6.19 5.90
N ILE A 111 -8.95 7.09 6.06
CA ILE A 111 -8.33 7.39 7.36
C ILE A 111 -9.38 7.98 8.33
N ALA A 112 -10.22 8.93 7.88
CA ALA A 112 -11.23 9.55 8.71
C ALA A 112 -12.30 8.57 9.21
N CYS A 113 -12.63 7.55 8.42
CA CYS A 113 -13.66 6.55 8.70
C CYS A 113 -13.10 5.24 9.28
N ALA A 114 -11.79 5.08 9.35
CA ALA A 114 -11.18 3.85 9.86
C ALA A 114 -11.59 3.62 11.33
N PRO A 115 -11.98 2.38 11.72
CA PRO A 115 -12.20 2.05 13.12
C PRO A 115 -10.86 2.08 13.86
N ILE A 116 -10.71 3.05 14.75
CA ILE A 116 -9.50 3.20 15.56
C ILE A 116 -9.63 2.41 16.85
N ALA A 117 -8.48 1.89 17.32
CA ALA A 117 -8.37 1.35 18.66
C ALA A 117 -8.80 2.41 19.69
N PRO A 118 -9.47 1.99 20.79
CA PRO A 118 -10.06 2.89 21.79
C PRO A 118 -9.08 3.90 22.38
N ASP A 119 -7.77 3.59 22.35
CA ASP A 119 -6.70 4.37 22.96
C ASP A 119 -6.19 5.54 22.08
N ALA A 120 -6.48 5.53 20.78
CA ALA A 120 -6.13 6.62 19.88
C ALA A 120 -7.32 7.58 19.77
N GLY A 121 -7.21 8.75 20.37
CA GLY A 121 -8.28 9.75 20.34
C GLY A 121 -8.73 10.08 18.91
N LYS A 122 -10.03 10.15 18.68
CA LYS A 122 -10.63 10.48 17.36
C LYS A 122 -10.06 11.76 16.74
N TRP A 123 -9.64 12.71 17.54
CA TRP A 123 -9.02 13.96 17.08
C TRP A 123 -7.74 13.75 16.31
N SER A 124 -6.85 12.83 16.74
CA SER A 124 -5.60 12.54 16.02
C SER A 124 -5.87 12.01 14.62
N GLN A 125 -6.87 11.15 14.47
CA GLN A 125 -7.32 10.61 13.18
C GLN A 125 -7.80 11.71 12.23
N TRP A 126 -8.66 12.60 12.72
CA TRP A 126 -9.15 13.73 11.91
C TRP A 126 -8.04 14.67 11.50
N CYS A 127 -7.06 14.94 12.40
CA CYS A 127 -5.89 15.75 12.09
C CYS A 127 -5.03 15.10 11.00
N VAL A 128 -4.77 13.78 11.09
CA VAL A 128 -4.00 13.05 10.07
C VAL A 128 -4.73 13.06 8.74
N SER A 129 -6.03 12.79 8.73
CA SER A 129 -6.87 12.84 7.52
C SER A 129 -6.83 14.22 6.86
N ALA A 130 -7.02 15.28 7.63
CA ALA A 130 -6.97 16.66 7.13
C ALA A 130 -5.58 17.03 6.59
N ALA A 131 -4.51 16.64 7.29
CA ALA A 131 -3.15 16.86 6.85
C ALA A 131 -2.83 16.13 5.54
N MET A 132 -3.28 14.89 5.38
CA MET A 132 -3.12 14.11 4.15
C MET A 132 -3.86 14.76 2.97
N LEU A 133 -5.09 15.22 3.20
CA LEU A 133 -5.85 15.92 2.16
C LEU A 133 -5.19 17.23 1.77
N ALA A 134 -4.79 18.05 2.74
CA ALA A 134 -4.09 19.33 2.50
C ALA A 134 -2.79 19.10 1.70
N ALA A 135 -2.00 18.11 2.08
CA ALA A 135 -0.77 17.76 1.39
C ALA A 135 -1.02 17.29 -0.05
N GLY A 136 -2.07 16.48 -0.28
CA GLY A 136 -2.51 16.08 -1.63
C GLY A 136 -2.91 17.28 -2.50
N LEU A 137 -3.62 18.26 -1.94
CA LEU A 137 -4.00 19.50 -2.63
C LEU A 137 -2.79 20.38 -2.95
N ILE A 138 -1.84 20.51 -2.02
CA ILE A 138 -0.60 21.27 -2.22
C ILE A 138 0.24 20.63 -3.32
N ALA A 139 0.38 19.29 -3.31
CA ALA A 139 1.07 18.56 -4.37
C ALA A 139 0.40 18.77 -5.74
N ALA A 140 -0.93 18.67 -5.80
CA ALA A 140 -1.69 18.97 -7.02
C ALA A 140 -1.47 20.40 -7.53
N TYR A 141 -1.38 21.37 -6.64
CA TYR A 141 -1.07 22.77 -6.98
C TYR A 141 0.32 22.89 -7.62
N PHE A 142 1.36 22.28 -7.03
CA PHE A 142 2.71 22.30 -7.60
C PHE A 142 2.75 21.61 -8.96
N PHE A 143 2.09 20.46 -9.09
CA PHE A 143 1.96 19.74 -10.36
C PHE A 143 1.31 20.63 -11.44
N LYS A 144 0.17 21.27 -11.12
CA LYS A 144 -0.55 22.17 -12.03
C LYS A 144 0.30 23.39 -12.47
N LYS A 145 1.23 23.84 -11.63
CA LYS A 145 2.17 24.94 -11.92
C LYS A 145 3.40 24.49 -12.70
N GLY A 146 3.53 23.21 -13.05
CA GLY A 146 4.71 22.65 -13.72
C GLY A 146 5.96 22.58 -12.82
N ARG A 147 5.79 22.73 -11.50
CA ARG A 147 6.87 22.66 -10.52
C ARG A 147 7.07 21.21 -10.08
N PHE A 148 7.53 20.36 -11.01
CA PHE A 148 7.62 18.92 -10.80
C PHE A 148 8.55 18.52 -9.64
N LYS A 149 9.67 19.23 -9.44
CA LYS A 149 10.58 18.97 -8.30
C LYS A 149 9.89 19.18 -6.96
N ASP A 150 9.17 20.29 -6.82
CA ASP A 150 8.44 20.59 -5.59
C ASP A 150 7.29 19.60 -5.36
N PHE A 151 6.63 19.19 -6.44
CA PHE A 151 5.64 18.12 -6.39
C PHE A 151 6.27 16.82 -5.86
N LEU A 152 7.42 16.39 -6.38
CA LEU A 152 8.10 15.16 -5.94
C LEU A 152 8.55 15.23 -4.48
N ILE A 153 9.10 16.37 -4.04
CA ILE A 153 9.49 16.60 -2.64
C ILE A 153 8.25 16.53 -1.73
N CYS A 154 7.16 17.19 -2.12
CA CYS A 154 5.90 17.17 -1.39
C CYS A 154 5.36 15.74 -1.26
N GLN A 155 5.41 14.95 -2.34
CA GLN A 155 4.98 13.55 -2.32
C GLN A 155 5.85 12.68 -1.39
N GLY A 156 7.16 12.85 -1.44
CA GLY A 156 8.07 12.14 -0.53
C GLY A 156 7.75 12.44 0.94
N PHE A 157 7.48 13.71 1.25
CA PHE A 157 7.07 14.13 2.58
C PHE A 157 5.73 13.51 3.00
N ILE A 158 4.72 13.52 2.11
CA ILE A 158 3.39 12.91 2.34
C ILE A 158 3.55 11.44 2.68
N VAL A 159 4.29 10.69 1.85
CA VAL A 159 4.49 9.24 2.06
C VAL A 159 5.18 8.98 3.39
N SER A 160 6.23 9.75 3.71
CA SER A 160 6.94 9.62 4.98
C SER A 160 6.01 9.88 6.16
N CYS A 161 5.27 10.99 6.14
CA CYS A 161 4.30 11.31 7.19
C CYS A 161 3.21 10.24 7.31
N PHE A 162 2.73 9.69 6.20
CA PHE A 162 1.74 8.61 6.19
C PHE A 162 2.29 7.35 6.85
N VAL A 163 3.48 6.90 6.46
CA VAL A 163 4.12 5.70 7.04
C VAL A 163 4.32 5.88 8.55
N PHE A 164 4.86 7.03 8.98
CA PHE A 164 5.02 7.33 10.40
C PHE A 164 3.68 7.36 11.13
N SER A 165 2.66 8.02 10.57
CA SER A 165 1.33 8.08 11.19
C SER A 165 0.69 6.70 11.33
N VAL A 166 0.78 5.86 10.30
CA VAL A 166 0.30 4.48 10.35
C VAL A 166 1.05 3.68 11.41
N TRP A 167 2.37 3.79 11.46
CA TRP A 167 3.18 3.09 12.45
C TRP A 167 2.84 3.49 13.90
N PHE A 168 2.78 4.78 14.18
CA PHE A 168 2.49 5.27 15.54
C PHE A 168 1.04 5.09 15.96
N THR A 169 0.08 5.20 15.00
CA THR A 169 -1.34 5.10 15.33
C THR A 169 -1.84 3.66 15.34
N PHE A 170 -1.38 2.85 14.42
CA PHE A 170 -1.87 1.48 14.22
C PHE A 170 -0.86 0.40 14.58
N GLY A 171 0.43 0.74 14.77
CA GLY A 171 1.48 -0.25 15.02
C GLY A 171 1.17 -1.16 16.20
N GLY A 172 0.74 -0.61 17.33
CA GLY A 172 0.34 -1.40 18.50
C GLY A 172 -0.89 -2.28 18.24
N THR A 173 -1.87 -1.79 17.51
CA THR A 173 -3.08 -2.56 17.15
C THR A 173 -2.76 -3.66 16.15
N VAL A 174 -1.96 -3.35 15.13
CA VAL A 174 -1.50 -4.32 14.13
C VAL A 174 -0.67 -5.41 14.82
N THR A 175 0.24 -5.03 15.70
CA THR A 175 1.03 -6.00 16.46
C THR A 175 0.12 -6.93 17.27
N ARG A 176 -0.84 -6.42 18.01
CA ARG A 176 -1.79 -7.23 18.80
C ARG A 176 -2.65 -8.17 17.93
N LEU A 177 -3.08 -7.72 16.75
CA LEU A 177 -3.92 -8.51 15.85
C LEU A 177 -3.14 -9.61 15.11
N PHE A 178 -1.88 -9.35 14.76
CA PHE A 178 -1.06 -10.25 13.96
C PHE A 178 -0.04 -11.07 14.77
N THR A 179 0.22 -10.72 16.03
CA THR A 179 1.05 -11.53 16.91
C THR A 179 0.18 -12.48 17.74
N SER A 180 0.73 -13.62 18.07
CA SER A 180 0.11 -14.57 18.99
C SER A 180 0.51 -14.33 20.45
N GLU A 181 1.05 -13.14 20.75
CA GLU A 181 1.55 -12.78 22.09
C GLU A 181 0.47 -12.90 23.17
N SER A 182 -0.73 -12.36 22.92
CA SER A 182 -1.85 -12.43 23.85
C SER A 182 -2.26 -13.88 24.14
N ILE A 183 -2.32 -14.71 23.12
CA ILE A 183 -2.65 -16.15 23.23
C ILE A 183 -1.55 -16.87 24.00
N ALA A 184 -0.28 -16.60 23.69
CA ALA A 184 0.87 -17.22 24.34
C ALA A 184 0.97 -16.85 25.84
N LEU A 185 0.71 -15.59 26.20
CA LEU A 185 0.67 -15.12 27.58
C LEU A 185 -0.48 -15.75 28.37
N GLU A 186 -1.64 -15.92 27.73
CA GLU A 186 -2.79 -16.58 28.36
C GLU A 186 -2.54 -18.09 28.56
N LEU A 187 -1.91 -18.77 27.58
CA LEU A 187 -1.44 -20.15 27.73
C LEU A 187 -0.44 -20.29 28.87
N LYS A 188 0.58 -19.43 28.92
CA LYS A 188 1.59 -19.44 30.01
C LYS A 188 0.98 -19.24 31.39
N LYS A 189 -0.09 -18.43 31.47
CA LYS A 189 -0.81 -18.19 32.73
C LYS A 189 -1.65 -19.38 33.18
N ASN A 190 -2.27 -20.09 32.23
CA ASN A 190 -3.21 -21.19 32.51
C ASN A 190 -2.56 -22.57 32.52
N CYS A 191 -1.38 -22.74 31.90
CA CYS A 191 -0.61 -23.95 31.83
C CYS A 191 0.82 -23.73 32.39
N PRO A 192 1.01 -23.53 33.69
CA PRO A 192 2.30 -23.17 34.29
C PRO A 192 3.32 -24.29 34.40
N GLY A 193 3.04 -25.48 33.89
CA GLY A 193 3.90 -26.66 33.96
C GLY A 193 4.42 -27.13 32.60
N ASN A 194 5.19 -28.24 32.60
CA ASN A 194 5.68 -28.93 31.38
C ASN A 194 4.54 -29.68 30.64
N GLU A 195 3.37 -29.11 30.55
CA GLU A 195 2.24 -29.72 29.88
C GLU A 195 2.33 -29.50 28.36
N SER A 196 2.09 -30.56 27.60
CA SER A 196 2.06 -30.48 26.14
C SER A 196 0.82 -29.75 25.69
N VAL A 197 1.02 -28.61 25.02
CA VAL A 197 -0.08 -27.80 24.45
C VAL A 197 -0.33 -28.24 23.00
N TYR A 198 -1.54 -28.74 22.75
CA TYR A 198 -1.96 -29.08 21.39
C TYR A 198 -2.67 -27.87 20.74
N ILE A 199 -2.15 -27.42 19.59
CA ILE A 199 -2.76 -26.38 18.79
C ILE A 199 -3.41 -27.04 17.57
N ASP A 200 -4.74 -27.10 17.56
CA ASP A 200 -5.51 -27.70 16.47
C ASP A 200 -5.54 -26.74 15.26
N ALA A 201 -5.34 -27.31 14.07
CA ALA A 201 -5.53 -26.72 12.74
C ALA A 201 -4.60 -25.59 12.30
N PHE A 202 -3.89 -24.86 13.17
CA PHE A 202 -3.02 -23.78 12.74
C PHE A 202 -1.82 -23.54 13.67
N TYR A 203 -0.66 -24.06 13.29
CA TYR A 203 0.59 -23.79 14.03
C TYR A 203 1.12 -22.39 13.72
N ARG A 204 1.21 -21.54 14.73
CA ARG A 204 1.90 -20.25 14.67
C ARG A 204 3.21 -20.33 15.46
N PRO A 205 4.38 -20.27 14.81
CA PRO A 205 5.68 -20.29 15.50
C PRO A 205 5.82 -19.23 16.60
N SER A 206 5.12 -18.09 16.45
CA SER A 206 5.08 -17.03 17.44
C SER A 206 4.47 -17.43 18.77
N VAL A 207 3.57 -18.42 18.82
CA VAL A 207 3.02 -18.93 20.10
C VAL A 207 4.11 -19.62 20.92
N ALA A 208 4.92 -20.48 20.31
CA ALA A 208 6.04 -21.13 20.96
C ALA A 208 7.09 -20.09 21.42
N PHE A 209 7.38 -19.10 20.56
CA PHE A 209 8.35 -18.04 20.89
C PHE A 209 7.95 -17.19 22.10
N TYR A 210 6.71 -16.70 22.15
CA TYR A 210 6.24 -15.86 23.28
C TYR A 210 5.82 -16.67 24.49
N GLY A 211 5.40 -17.92 24.30
CA GLY A 211 4.99 -18.82 25.39
C GLY A 211 6.15 -19.46 26.12
N ASP A 212 7.35 -19.46 25.52
CA ASP A 212 8.52 -20.16 26.08
C ASP A 212 8.26 -21.66 26.29
N ILE A 213 7.53 -22.26 25.30
CA ILE A 213 7.04 -23.65 25.27
C ILE A 213 7.52 -24.38 24.03
#